data_0545d6b80b94212f1d545a5dc741f7ce
#
_entry.id   0545d6b80b94212f1d545a5dc741f7ce
#
_cell.length_a   1.000
_cell.length_b   1.000
_cell.length_c   1.000
_cell.angle_alpha   90.00
_cell.angle_beta   90.00
_cell.angle_gamma   90.00
#
_symmetry.space_group_name_H-M   'P 1'
#
loop_
_entity.id
_entity.type
_entity.pdbx_description
1 polymer ?
#
loop_
_entity_poly.entity_id
_entity_poly.type
_entity_poly.pdbx_seq_one_letter_code
_entity_poly.pdbx_strand_id
1 'polypeptide(L)'
;MSSVSSQEIKKEFLRSKLGLTGIFILSGLILVSIITISVIPSSTFQEWNNPEKWISYPKTSVPSWVNFLSSEKIPEHKIIDAEIFQSQENGIFFTSQQFGVVFEYDDFPSDFIFEMKTKYSDSHLIQIKVIRPDGITLELLSTSLPHSNSETIHNQRYFSTDSMMIKNLNLYKDDFQFDFLSDTTEIIFSELNENKIQKGNYIFIIDAYGVKEPLEVIESKMVLGGKAYGLMGTDELRRDLAIGLLWGTPLALFIGISVSIGSVVVGLVYGVYSGYKGKKTDEVMMRFNDVIYALPALPFLIILAVTISNSIFLMVGFLMIFSWVGIAKVSRSMSLQIKTRQYIEAAKIMGQKDSKIIFRHILPQLLPYAFASIAISVPAAITTEAGLSFLGLGDPSFPTWGQILHDANTYGAAAQGFWWWIVPPGILIAITGLAFVFIGNALDAIVNPKLKR
;
A
#
# COMPACT_ATOMS: atom_id res chain seq x y z
N MET A 1 -16.62 5.42 45.12
CA MET A 1 -16.47 4.45 44.03
C MET A 1 -15.36 3.50 44.44
N SER A 2 -15.67 2.23 44.70
CA SER A 2 -14.66 1.19 44.93
C SER A 2 -13.75 1.14 43.72
N SER A 3 -12.46 1.05 43.93
CA SER A 3 -11.50 0.80 42.84
C SER A 3 -11.86 -0.54 42.21
N VAL A 4 -12.38 -0.49 40.99
CA VAL A 4 -12.63 -1.72 40.21
C VAL A 4 -11.30 -2.44 40.08
N SER A 5 -11.21 -3.66 40.60
CA SER A 5 -9.95 -4.40 40.55
C SER A 5 -9.59 -4.75 39.11
N SER A 6 -8.31 -4.85 38.78
CA SER A 6 -7.85 -5.24 37.43
C SER A 6 -8.46 -6.58 37.01
N GLN A 7 -8.75 -7.47 37.93
CA GLN A 7 -9.40 -8.76 37.70
C GLN A 7 -10.89 -8.60 37.32
N GLU A 8 -11.59 -7.65 37.91
CA GLU A 8 -12.99 -7.34 37.58
C GLU A 8 -13.09 -6.71 36.18
N ILE A 9 -12.19 -5.79 35.84
CA ILE A 9 -12.10 -5.21 34.49
C ILE A 9 -11.93 -6.32 33.44
N LYS A 10 -10.97 -7.22 33.65
CA LYS A 10 -10.72 -8.35 32.76
C LYS A 10 -11.96 -9.25 32.61
N LYS A 11 -12.62 -9.59 33.72
CA LYS A 11 -13.80 -10.47 33.73
C LYS A 11 -15.00 -9.84 33.04
N GLU A 12 -15.26 -8.54 33.25
CA GLU A 12 -16.35 -7.82 32.57
C GLU A 12 -16.05 -7.63 31.08
N PHE A 13 -14.81 -7.31 30.74
CA PHE A 13 -14.40 -7.17 29.35
C PHE A 13 -14.61 -8.49 28.55
N LEU A 14 -14.20 -9.63 29.11
CA LEU A 14 -14.38 -10.95 28.52
C LEU A 14 -15.86 -11.39 28.40
N ARG A 15 -16.78 -10.69 29.06
CA ARG A 15 -18.24 -10.90 28.90
C ARG A 15 -18.84 -10.01 27.82
N SER A 16 -18.13 -8.99 27.37
CA SER A 16 -18.58 -8.08 26.32
C SER A 16 -18.40 -8.73 24.93
N LYS A 17 -19.51 -9.03 24.26
CA LYS A 17 -19.46 -9.54 22.89
C LYS A 17 -18.72 -8.56 21.94
N LEU A 18 -18.98 -7.25 22.09
CA LEU A 18 -18.31 -6.21 21.31
C LEU A 18 -16.81 -6.19 21.57
N GLY A 19 -16.40 -6.23 22.86
CA GLY A 19 -14.98 -6.28 23.22
C GLY A 19 -14.27 -7.50 22.65
N LEU A 20 -14.89 -8.67 22.70
CA LEU A 20 -14.33 -9.89 22.13
C LEU A 20 -14.22 -9.81 20.59
N THR A 21 -15.24 -9.29 19.90
CA THR A 21 -15.18 -9.07 18.44
C THR A 21 -14.05 -8.10 18.08
N GLY A 22 -13.92 -7.01 18.83
CA GLY A 22 -12.84 -6.04 18.61
C GLY A 22 -11.46 -6.66 18.79
N ILE A 23 -11.25 -7.46 19.85
CA ILE A 23 -9.98 -8.20 20.06
C ILE A 23 -9.73 -9.21 18.94
N PHE A 24 -10.75 -9.93 18.50
CA PHE A 24 -10.60 -10.91 17.42
C PHE A 24 -10.12 -10.25 16.12
N ILE A 25 -10.75 -9.15 15.72
CA ILE A 25 -10.33 -8.38 14.54
C ILE A 25 -8.89 -7.82 14.72
N LEU A 26 -8.61 -7.20 15.86
CA LEU A 26 -7.29 -6.65 16.16
C LEU A 26 -6.20 -7.72 16.17
N SER A 27 -6.50 -8.90 16.74
CA SER A 27 -5.57 -10.03 16.73
C SER A 27 -5.29 -10.53 15.31
N GLY A 28 -6.31 -10.53 14.43
CA GLY A 28 -6.14 -10.82 13.01
C GLY A 28 -5.24 -9.80 12.32
N LEU A 29 -5.44 -8.50 12.56
CA LEU A 29 -4.60 -7.42 12.00
C LEU A 29 -3.14 -7.51 12.50
N ILE A 30 -2.93 -7.81 13.78
CA ILE A 30 -1.60 -8.03 14.35
C ILE A 30 -0.94 -9.26 13.71
N LEU A 31 -1.68 -10.35 13.54
CA LEU A 31 -1.17 -11.56 12.88
C LEU A 31 -0.75 -11.25 11.43
N VAL A 32 -1.59 -10.56 10.66
CA VAL A 32 -1.26 -10.09 9.31
C VAL A 32 0.00 -9.23 9.34
N SER A 33 0.11 -8.30 10.29
CA SER A 33 1.30 -7.45 10.42
C SER A 33 2.57 -8.25 10.69
N ILE A 34 2.52 -9.24 11.57
CA ILE A 34 3.66 -10.12 11.90
C ILE A 34 4.06 -10.94 10.67
N ILE A 35 3.09 -11.53 9.97
CA ILE A 35 3.35 -12.31 8.75
C ILE A 35 3.98 -11.39 7.68
N THR A 36 3.41 -10.22 7.46
CA THR A 36 3.93 -9.25 6.47
C THR A 36 5.39 -8.90 6.75
N ILE A 37 5.72 -8.49 7.98
CA ILE A 37 7.08 -8.11 8.37
C ILE A 37 8.05 -9.30 8.25
N SER A 38 7.57 -10.53 8.49
CA SER A 38 8.42 -11.73 8.48
C SER A 38 8.64 -12.29 7.08
N VAL A 39 7.67 -12.15 6.17
CA VAL A 39 7.70 -12.77 4.84
C VAL A 39 8.12 -11.79 3.75
N ILE A 40 7.67 -10.54 3.83
CA ILE A 40 7.95 -9.54 2.80
C ILE A 40 9.13 -8.69 3.26
N PRO A 41 10.25 -8.67 2.50
CA PRO A 41 11.45 -7.91 2.88
C PRO A 41 11.16 -6.42 3.06
N SER A 42 11.82 -5.79 4.02
CA SER A 42 11.72 -4.33 4.24
C SER A 42 12.29 -3.51 3.06
N SER A 43 13.15 -4.08 2.22
CA SER A 43 13.60 -3.47 0.97
C SER A 43 12.45 -3.12 0.03
N THR A 44 11.31 -3.81 0.15
CA THR A 44 10.10 -3.54 -0.64
C THR A 44 9.61 -2.10 -0.47
N PHE A 45 9.80 -1.47 0.69
CA PHE A 45 9.49 -0.04 0.86
C PHE A 45 10.35 0.85 -0.03
N GLN A 46 11.68 0.60 -0.02
CA GLN A 46 12.62 1.40 -0.80
C GLN A 46 12.37 1.24 -2.30
N GLU A 47 11.88 0.08 -2.69
CA GLU A 47 11.62 -0.29 -4.07
C GLU A 47 10.16 -0.03 -4.48
N TRP A 48 9.27 0.38 -3.54
CA TRP A 48 7.86 0.61 -3.83
C TRP A 48 7.63 1.62 -4.96
N ASN A 49 8.44 2.68 -4.99
CA ASN A 49 8.39 3.71 -6.02
C ASN A 49 9.48 3.54 -7.10
N ASN A 50 10.17 2.39 -7.14
CA ASN A 50 11.14 2.10 -8.20
C ASN A 50 10.42 1.44 -9.39
N PRO A 51 10.24 2.14 -10.53
CA PRO A 51 9.53 1.60 -11.68
C PRO A 51 10.19 0.33 -12.25
N GLU A 52 11.51 0.20 -12.14
CA GLU A 52 12.23 -0.96 -12.68
C GLU A 52 11.80 -2.28 -12.02
N LYS A 53 11.44 -2.24 -10.73
CA LYS A 53 10.98 -3.42 -10.02
C LYS A 53 9.63 -3.93 -10.53
N TRP A 54 8.76 -3.02 -10.93
CA TRP A 54 7.38 -3.31 -11.29
C TRP A 54 7.14 -3.42 -12.80
N ILE A 55 8.17 -3.19 -13.62
CA ILE A 55 8.03 -3.11 -15.07
C ILE A 55 7.49 -4.40 -15.69
N SER A 56 7.86 -5.55 -15.12
CA SER A 56 7.40 -6.87 -15.57
C SER A 56 6.02 -7.25 -15.02
N TYR A 57 5.34 -6.38 -14.27
CA TYR A 57 3.97 -6.58 -13.79
C TYR A 57 2.97 -5.94 -14.75
N PRO A 58 1.73 -6.44 -14.81
CA PRO A 58 0.71 -5.85 -15.66
C PRO A 58 0.22 -4.51 -15.11
N LYS A 59 -0.25 -3.65 -15.99
CA LYS A 59 -0.79 -2.34 -15.65
C LYS A 59 -2.28 -2.41 -15.36
N THR A 60 -2.75 -1.83 -14.25
CA THR A 60 -4.18 -1.69 -13.90
C THR A 60 -5.00 -2.99 -14.03
N SER A 61 -4.40 -4.12 -13.66
CA SER A 61 -5.05 -5.42 -13.76
C SER A 61 -5.99 -5.67 -12.58
N VAL A 62 -7.16 -6.28 -12.88
CA VAL A 62 -8.09 -6.75 -11.84
C VAL A 62 -7.50 -7.92 -11.05
N PRO A 63 -8.00 -8.23 -9.84
CA PRO A 63 -7.63 -9.47 -9.14
C PRO A 63 -7.95 -10.73 -9.96
N SER A 64 -7.05 -11.72 -9.97
CA SER A 64 -7.22 -12.94 -10.76
C SER A 64 -8.50 -13.74 -10.41
N TRP A 65 -8.97 -13.66 -9.17
CA TRP A 65 -10.20 -14.34 -8.74
C TRP A 65 -11.47 -13.80 -9.41
N VAL A 66 -11.41 -12.62 -10.04
CA VAL A 66 -12.53 -12.07 -10.83
C VAL A 66 -12.89 -13.00 -11.99
N ASN A 67 -11.90 -13.70 -12.58
CA ASN A 67 -12.13 -14.69 -13.63
C ASN A 67 -13.05 -15.85 -13.21
N PHE A 68 -13.12 -16.17 -11.91
CA PHE A 68 -14.06 -17.20 -11.41
C PHE A 68 -15.51 -16.69 -11.35
N LEU A 69 -15.72 -15.38 -11.36
CA LEU A 69 -17.04 -14.75 -11.28
C LEU A 69 -17.50 -14.20 -12.64
N SER A 70 -16.59 -14.04 -13.58
CA SER A 70 -16.88 -13.54 -14.92
C SER A 70 -17.30 -14.67 -15.87
N SER A 71 -18.24 -14.40 -16.76
CA SER A 71 -18.58 -15.28 -17.88
C SER A 71 -17.53 -15.27 -19.00
N GLU A 72 -16.78 -14.16 -19.11
CA GLU A 72 -15.71 -13.96 -20.08
C GLU A 72 -14.36 -14.14 -19.39
N LYS A 73 -13.46 -14.89 -20.00
CA LYS A 73 -12.11 -15.12 -19.48
C LYS A 73 -11.20 -13.93 -19.81
N ILE A 74 -10.85 -13.18 -18.78
CA ILE A 74 -9.91 -12.06 -18.86
C ILE A 74 -8.48 -12.61 -18.96
N PRO A 75 -7.59 -12.07 -19.82
CA PRO A 75 -6.20 -12.50 -19.92
C PRO A 75 -5.46 -12.42 -18.61
N GLU A 76 -4.86 -13.54 -18.21
CA GLU A 76 -3.97 -13.57 -17.05
C GLU A 76 -2.55 -13.16 -17.43
N HIS A 77 -1.89 -12.49 -16.52
CA HIS A 77 -0.50 -12.12 -16.67
C HIS A 77 0.40 -13.36 -16.65
N LYS A 78 1.30 -13.49 -17.65
CA LYS A 78 2.21 -14.63 -17.79
C LYS A 78 3.64 -14.15 -18.07
N ILE A 79 4.60 -14.82 -17.46
CA ILE A 79 6.01 -14.71 -17.81
C ILE A 79 6.41 -16.03 -18.45
N ILE A 80 6.99 -15.96 -19.64
CA ILE A 80 7.31 -17.09 -20.49
C ILE A 80 8.80 -17.05 -20.77
N ASP A 81 9.52 -18.11 -20.40
CA ASP A 81 10.93 -18.25 -20.67
C ASP A 81 11.16 -18.69 -22.13
N ALA A 82 12.28 -18.27 -22.71
CA ALA A 82 12.63 -18.59 -24.08
C ALA A 82 13.14 -20.04 -24.22
N GLU A 83 12.71 -20.73 -25.28
CA GLU A 83 13.44 -21.88 -25.81
C GLU A 83 14.52 -21.37 -26.78
N ILE A 84 15.78 -21.65 -26.49
CA ILE A 84 16.93 -21.07 -27.20
C ILE A 84 17.50 -22.12 -28.14
N PHE A 85 17.62 -21.77 -29.43
CA PHE A 85 18.23 -22.57 -30.48
C PHE A 85 19.41 -21.82 -31.07
N GLN A 86 20.55 -22.49 -31.24
CA GLN A 86 21.73 -21.90 -31.88
C GLN A 86 22.16 -22.75 -33.07
N SER A 87 22.52 -22.10 -34.15
CA SER A 87 23.07 -22.73 -35.37
C SER A 87 24.08 -21.80 -36.02
N GLN A 88 24.90 -22.37 -36.90
CA GLN A 88 25.83 -21.62 -37.77
C GLN A 88 25.70 -22.08 -39.20
N GLU A 89 25.39 -21.15 -40.08
CA GLU A 89 25.29 -21.41 -41.52
C GLU A 89 26.06 -20.34 -42.29
N ASN A 90 26.86 -20.79 -43.26
CA ASN A 90 27.64 -19.90 -44.16
C ASN A 90 28.50 -18.83 -43.43
N GLY A 91 28.98 -19.13 -42.25
CA GLY A 91 29.77 -18.18 -41.46
C GLY A 91 28.95 -17.15 -40.67
N ILE A 92 27.63 -17.26 -40.71
CA ILE A 92 26.73 -16.43 -39.86
C ILE A 92 26.26 -17.28 -38.70
N PHE A 93 26.43 -16.74 -37.48
CA PHE A 93 25.87 -17.31 -36.29
C PHE A 93 24.42 -16.88 -36.12
N PHE A 94 23.57 -17.84 -35.87
CA PHE A 94 22.14 -17.65 -35.70
C PHE A 94 21.74 -18.11 -34.29
N THR A 95 21.10 -17.22 -33.53
CA THR A 95 20.51 -17.53 -32.22
C THR A 95 19.02 -17.19 -32.26
N SER A 96 18.16 -18.19 -32.13
CA SER A 96 16.70 -18.03 -32.13
C SER A 96 16.14 -18.29 -30.73
N GLN A 97 15.32 -17.40 -30.23
CA GLN A 97 14.65 -17.49 -28.94
C GLN A 97 13.14 -17.56 -29.22
N GLN A 98 12.49 -18.64 -28.81
CA GLN A 98 11.07 -18.88 -29.11
C GLN A 98 10.25 -18.86 -27.82
N PHE A 99 9.10 -18.19 -27.86
CA PHE A 99 8.15 -18.08 -26.76
C PHE A 99 6.78 -18.57 -27.22
N GLY A 100 6.38 -19.73 -26.71
CA GLY A 100 5.08 -20.32 -27.01
C GLY A 100 3.98 -19.76 -26.12
N VAL A 101 2.94 -19.18 -26.70
CA VAL A 101 1.80 -18.61 -26.00
C VAL A 101 0.53 -19.33 -26.42
N VAL A 102 -0.11 -20.06 -25.50
CA VAL A 102 -1.47 -20.58 -25.68
C VAL A 102 -2.46 -19.52 -25.22
N PHE A 103 -3.20 -18.92 -26.14
CA PHE A 103 -4.14 -17.83 -25.89
C PHE A 103 -5.59 -18.31 -26.02
N GLU A 104 -6.30 -18.43 -24.88
CA GLU A 104 -7.68 -18.94 -24.80
C GLU A 104 -8.64 -17.94 -24.11
N TYR A 105 -8.29 -16.67 -24.12
CA TYR A 105 -9.04 -15.61 -23.44
C TYR A 105 -10.05 -14.94 -24.37
N ASP A 106 -11.01 -14.23 -23.75
CA ASP A 106 -12.09 -13.53 -24.44
C ASP A 106 -11.85 -12.02 -24.54
N ASP A 107 -10.67 -11.55 -24.07
CA ASP A 107 -10.25 -10.14 -24.15
C ASP A 107 -8.77 -10.06 -24.55
N PHE A 108 -8.31 -8.90 -25.04
CA PHE A 108 -6.94 -8.67 -25.47
C PHE A 108 -5.98 -8.52 -24.30
N PRO A 109 -4.72 -8.99 -24.42
CA PRO A 109 -3.69 -8.68 -23.41
C PRO A 109 -3.40 -7.18 -23.40
N SER A 110 -3.00 -6.66 -22.24
CA SER A 110 -2.74 -5.22 -22.07
C SER A 110 -1.49 -4.75 -22.84
N ASP A 111 -0.44 -5.53 -22.81
CA ASP A 111 0.85 -5.27 -23.46
C ASP A 111 1.70 -6.54 -23.51
N PHE A 112 2.89 -6.44 -24.10
CA PHE A 112 3.94 -7.44 -23.95
C PHE A 112 5.31 -6.77 -23.89
N ILE A 113 6.25 -7.43 -23.19
CA ILE A 113 7.61 -6.95 -23.01
C ILE A 113 8.56 -8.14 -23.25
N PHE A 114 9.56 -7.96 -24.10
CA PHE A 114 10.68 -8.88 -24.17
C PHE A 114 11.82 -8.36 -23.33
N GLU A 115 12.32 -9.17 -22.41
CA GLU A 115 13.48 -8.87 -21.60
C GLU A 115 14.59 -9.86 -21.89
N MET A 116 15.75 -9.37 -22.29
CA MET A 116 16.92 -10.18 -22.60
C MET A 116 18.14 -9.70 -21.82
N LYS A 117 18.87 -10.63 -21.21
CA LYS A 117 20.22 -10.42 -20.70
C LYS A 117 21.19 -11.15 -21.60
N THR A 118 21.99 -10.40 -22.30
CA THR A 118 22.90 -10.94 -23.32
C THR A 118 24.33 -10.49 -23.07
N LYS A 119 25.26 -11.27 -23.61
CA LYS A 119 26.69 -10.97 -23.60
C LYS A 119 27.20 -11.06 -25.03
N TYR A 120 27.85 -10.01 -25.54
CA TYR A 120 28.37 -9.94 -26.88
C TYR A 120 29.43 -8.85 -27.00
N SER A 121 30.35 -8.98 -27.97
CA SER A 121 31.34 -7.96 -28.29
C SER A 121 31.13 -7.30 -29.66
N ASP A 122 30.57 -8.03 -30.62
CA ASP A 122 30.30 -7.53 -31.96
C ASP A 122 28.82 -7.13 -32.16
N SER A 123 28.54 -6.42 -33.25
CA SER A 123 27.16 -6.04 -33.58
C SER A 123 26.35 -7.25 -34.04
N HIS A 124 25.10 -7.33 -33.61
CA HIS A 124 24.12 -8.34 -34.01
C HIS A 124 22.89 -7.70 -34.57
N LEU A 125 22.34 -8.27 -35.63
CA LEU A 125 21.02 -7.90 -36.12
C LEU A 125 19.97 -8.69 -35.33
N ILE A 126 19.01 -7.98 -34.74
CA ILE A 126 17.88 -8.56 -34.01
C ILE A 126 16.62 -8.39 -34.85
N GLN A 127 15.90 -9.49 -35.05
CA GLN A 127 14.56 -9.49 -35.65
C GLN A 127 13.58 -10.12 -34.67
N ILE A 128 12.47 -9.41 -34.41
CA ILE A 128 11.37 -9.90 -33.58
C ILE A 128 10.16 -10.11 -34.48
N LYS A 129 9.58 -11.31 -34.42
CA LYS A 129 8.41 -11.68 -35.20
C LYS A 129 7.45 -12.53 -34.42
N VAL A 130 6.19 -12.59 -34.83
CA VAL A 130 5.18 -13.50 -34.24
C VAL A 130 4.55 -14.33 -35.34
N ILE A 131 4.45 -15.63 -35.07
CA ILE A 131 3.68 -16.57 -35.90
C ILE A 131 2.33 -16.76 -35.21
N ARG A 132 1.26 -16.43 -35.92
CA ARG A 132 -0.11 -16.49 -35.45
C ARG A 132 -0.73 -17.87 -35.66
N PRO A 133 -1.88 -18.21 -35.01
CA PRO A 133 -2.59 -19.48 -35.21
C PRO A 133 -3.06 -19.72 -36.64
N ASP A 134 -3.33 -18.65 -37.41
CA ASP A 134 -3.70 -18.70 -38.83
C ASP A 134 -2.52 -18.92 -39.79
N GLY A 135 -1.30 -19.03 -39.25
CA GLY A 135 -0.06 -19.21 -40.02
C GLY A 135 0.57 -17.91 -40.54
N ILE A 136 -0.07 -16.77 -40.32
CA ILE A 136 0.48 -15.47 -40.72
C ILE A 136 1.65 -15.12 -39.80
N THR A 137 2.74 -14.65 -40.41
CA THR A 137 3.92 -14.15 -39.68
C THR A 137 3.95 -12.62 -39.75
N LEU A 138 3.92 -11.96 -38.63
CA LEU A 138 4.06 -10.49 -38.51
C LEU A 138 5.47 -10.16 -38.05
N GLU A 139 6.14 -9.28 -38.74
CA GLU A 139 7.42 -8.71 -38.30
C GLU A 139 7.17 -7.54 -37.36
N LEU A 140 7.63 -7.67 -36.11
CA LEU A 140 7.40 -6.67 -35.06
C LEU A 140 8.49 -5.62 -35.06
N LEU A 141 9.75 -6.06 -35.07
CA LEU A 141 10.91 -5.18 -34.93
C LEU A 141 12.11 -5.75 -35.71
N SER A 142 12.86 -4.88 -36.37
CA SER A 142 14.19 -5.16 -36.88
C SER A 142 15.15 -4.06 -36.42
N THR A 143 16.18 -4.42 -35.67
CA THR A 143 17.16 -3.47 -35.11
C THR A 143 18.53 -4.10 -34.96
N SER A 144 19.58 -3.31 -34.85
CA SER A 144 20.93 -3.79 -34.62
C SER A 144 21.41 -3.48 -33.21
N LEU A 145 22.04 -4.45 -32.57
CA LEU A 145 22.77 -4.20 -31.35
C LEU A 145 24.08 -3.47 -31.69
N PRO A 146 24.41 -2.39 -30.97
CA PRO A 146 25.65 -1.66 -31.22
C PRO A 146 26.87 -2.53 -30.83
N HIS A 147 27.99 -2.30 -31.53
CA HIS A 147 29.25 -2.92 -31.17
C HIS A 147 29.64 -2.57 -29.72
N SER A 148 30.05 -3.56 -28.94
CA SER A 148 30.49 -3.40 -27.56
C SER A 148 31.91 -3.91 -27.42
N ASN A 149 32.80 -3.08 -26.87
CA ASN A 149 34.22 -3.47 -26.63
C ASN A 149 34.40 -4.21 -25.31
N SER A 150 33.33 -4.55 -24.60
CA SER A 150 33.41 -5.15 -23.27
C SER A 150 32.59 -6.42 -23.19
N GLU A 151 33.07 -7.41 -22.47
CA GLU A 151 32.31 -8.61 -22.06
C GLU A 151 31.23 -8.30 -21.00
N THR A 152 30.63 -7.16 -21.06
CA THR A 152 29.59 -6.74 -20.10
C THR A 152 28.24 -7.37 -20.41
N ILE A 153 27.47 -7.65 -19.38
CA ILE A 153 26.08 -8.10 -19.54
C ILE A 153 25.24 -6.89 -19.91
N HIS A 154 24.54 -7.02 -21.04
CA HIS A 154 23.60 -6.01 -21.54
C HIS A 154 22.18 -6.43 -21.25
N ASN A 155 21.42 -5.55 -20.59
CA ASN A 155 19.98 -5.72 -20.38
C ASN A 155 19.24 -4.98 -21.49
N GLN A 156 18.50 -5.72 -22.33
CA GLN A 156 17.70 -5.17 -23.40
C GLN A 156 16.23 -5.43 -23.12
N ARG A 157 15.39 -4.44 -23.37
CA ARG A 157 13.95 -4.52 -23.26
C ARG A 157 13.30 -3.95 -24.51
N TYR A 158 12.34 -4.69 -25.04
CA TYR A 158 11.52 -4.25 -26.16
C TYR A 158 10.05 -4.27 -25.74
N PHE A 159 9.41 -3.12 -25.84
CA PHE A 159 8.03 -2.95 -25.41
C PHE A 159 7.07 -3.00 -26.59
N SER A 160 5.89 -3.56 -26.38
CA SER A 160 4.80 -3.52 -27.39
C SER A 160 4.44 -2.11 -27.84
N THR A 161 4.74 -1.10 -27.01
CA THR A 161 4.51 0.31 -27.26
C THR A 161 5.68 1.02 -27.97
N ASP A 162 6.75 0.30 -28.32
CA ASP A 162 7.87 0.90 -29.05
C ASP A 162 7.42 1.43 -30.41
N SER A 163 7.83 2.65 -30.74
CA SER A 163 7.41 3.36 -31.96
C SER A 163 7.74 2.61 -33.24
N MET A 164 8.83 1.82 -33.23
CA MET A 164 9.19 0.98 -34.38
C MET A 164 8.27 -0.23 -34.52
N MET A 165 7.87 -0.88 -33.41
CA MET A 165 6.89 -1.97 -33.44
C MET A 165 5.54 -1.48 -33.94
N ILE A 166 5.07 -0.35 -33.41
CA ILE A 166 3.81 0.27 -33.86
C ILE A 166 3.88 0.60 -35.34
N LYS A 167 5.00 1.17 -35.84
CA LYS A 167 5.17 1.50 -37.22
C LYS A 167 5.14 0.26 -38.14
N ASN A 168 5.82 -0.82 -37.78
CA ASN A 168 5.87 -2.06 -38.55
C ASN A 168 4.52 -2.74 -38.56
N LEU A 169 3.80 -2.81 -37.44
CA LEU A 169 2.46 -3.39 -37.39
C LEU A 169 1.44 -2.56 -38.17
N ASN A 170 1.61 -1.25 -38.25
CA ASN A 170 0.77 -0.40 -39.09
C ASN A 170 0.91 -0.70 -40.60
N LEU A 171 1.97 -1.38 -41.05
CA LEU A 171 2.08 -1.85 -42.46
C LEU A 171 1.08 -2.95 -42.76
N TYR A 172 0.66 -3.74 -41.82
CA TYR A 172 -0.33 -4.81 -41.95
C TYR A 172 -1.77 -4.36 -41.74
N LYS A 173 -1.98 -3.08 -41.45
CA LYS A 173 -3.24 -2.50 -41.05
C LYS A 173 -4.36 -2.69 -42.10
N ASP A 174 -4.05 -2.51 -43.38
CA ASP A 174 -5.02 -2.64 -44.45
C ASP A 174 -5.49 -4.09 -44.58
N ASP A 175 -4.65 -5.07 -44.23
CA ASP A 175 -4.98 -6.50 -44.26
C ASP A 175 -5.93 -6.89 -43.12
N PHE A 176 -5.94 -6.12 -42.01
CA PHE A 176 -6.75 -6.40 -40.83
C PHE A 176 -7.97 -5.47 -40.67
N GLN A 177 -8.14 -4.47 -41.51
CA GLN A 177 -9.24 -3.47 -41.48
C GLN A 177 -9.37 -2.72 -40.12
N PHE A 178 -8.27 -2.44 -39.44
CA PHE A 178 -8.26 -1.69 -38.20
C PHE A 178 -8.30 -0.18 -38.39
N ASP A 179 -8.97 0.51 -37.42
CA ASP A 179 -8.91 1.97 -37.29
C ASP A 179 -7.55 2.44 -36.79
N PHE A 180 -7.23 3.73 -36.99
CA PHE A 180 -5.93 4.34 -36.72
C PHE A 180 -5.45 4.30 -35.25
N LEU A 181 -6.23 3.81 -34.32
CA LEU A 181 -6.00 3.86 -32.88
C LEU A 181 -5.88 2.49 -32.18
N SER A 182 -5.80 1.39 -32.98
CA SER A 182 -5.71 0.07 -32.36
C SER A 182 -4.35 -0.17 -31.72
N ASP A 183 -4.37 -0.72 -30.51
CA ASP A 183 -3.16 -1.10 -29.78
C ASP A 183 -2.43 -2.25 -30.49
N THR A 184 -1.12 -2.34 -30.31
CA THR A 184 -0.25 -3.39 -30.89
C THR A 184 -0.75 -4.80 -30.59
N THR A 185 -1.29 -5.00 -29.37
CA THR A 185 -1.86 -6.27 -28.93
C THR A 185 -3.15 -6.61 -29.66
N GLU A 186 -4.00 -5.62 -29.95
CA GLU A 186 -5.22 -5.82 -30.68
C GLU A 186 -4.91 -6.32 -32.12
N ILE A 187 -3.93 -5.72 -32.80
CA ILE A 187 -3.52 -6.15 -34.16
C ILE A 187 -3.02 -7.59 -34.15
N ILE A 188 -2.20 -7.97 -33.17
CA ILE A 188 -1.61 -9.31 -33.09
C ILE A 188 -2.66 -10.39 -32.80
N PHE A 189 -3.59 -10.10 -31.87
CA PHE A 189 -4.49 -11.10 -31.29
C PHE A 189 -5.91 -11.08 -31.85
N SER A 190 -6.21 -10.33 -32.92
CA SER A 190 -7.52 -10.34 -33.59
C SER A 190 -7.59 -11.27 -34.82
N GLU A 191 -8.79 -11.67 -35.14
CA GLU A 191 -9.08 -12.37 -36.41
C GLU A 191 -8.91 -11.42 -37.58
N LEU A 192 -8.58 -11.98 -38.77
CA LEU A 192 -8.52 -11.22 -40.03
C LEU A 192 -9.91 -10.66 -40.37
N ASN A 193 -9.98 -9.38 -40.65
CA ASN A 193 -11.19 -8.67 -41.05
C ASN A 193 -12.33 -8.62 -40.02
N GLU A 194 -12.08 -9.05 -38.75
CA GLU A 194 -13.05 -8.97 -37.69
C GLU A 194 -12.37 -8.48 -36.41
N ASN A 195 -13.04 -7.57 -35.68
CA ASN A 195 -12.58 -7.11 -34.39
C ASN A 195 -12.95 -8.15 -33.30
N LYS A 196 -12.56 -9.40 -33.53
CA LYS A 196 -12.74 -10.52 -32.62
C LYS A 196 -11.39 -11.10 -32.25
N ILE A 197 -11.33 -11.70 -31.09
CA ILE A 197 -10.11 -12.31 -30.57
C ILE A 197 -9.85 -13.63 -31.25
N GLN A 198 -8.67 -13.76 -31.83
CA GLN A 198 -8.20 -15.03 -32.40
C GLN A 198 -7.57 -15.87 -31.26
N LYS A 199 -8.24 -16.96 -30.89
CA LYS A 199 -7.72 -17.93 -29.94
C LYS A 199 -6.80 -18.93 -30.66
N GLY A 200 -5.78 -19.40 -29.92
CA GLY A 200 -4.88 -20.43 -30.43
C GLY A 200 -3.45 -20.30 -29.96
N ASN A 201 -2.54 -20.96 -30.68
CA ASN A 201 -1.13 -20.99 -30.34
C ASN A 201 -0.38 -19.91 -31.11
N TYR A 202 0.23 -18.99 -30.38
CA TYR A 202 1.13 -17.97 -30.88
C TYR A 202 2.57 -18.36 -30.57
N ILE A 203 3.50 -18.09 -31.50
CA ILE A 203 4.92 -18.27 -31.29
C ILE A 203 5.60 -16.94 -31.55
N PHE A 204 6.09 -16.29 -30.50
CA PHE A 204 6.94 -15.11 -30.62
C PHE A 204 8.38 -15.55 -30.76
N ILE A 205 9.12 -14.92 -31.66
CA ILE A 205 10.47 -15.33 -31.98
C ILE A 205 11.36 -14.09 -32.00
N ILE A 206 12.52 -14.20 -31.33
CA ILE A 206 13.61 -13.24 -31.44
C ILE A 206 14.79 -13.94 -32.12
N ASP A 207 15.08 -13.53 -33.34
CA ASP A 207 16.21 -14.03 -34.08
C ASP A 207 17.38 -13.04 -34.00
N ALA A 208 18.56 -13.53 -33.67
CA ALA A 208 19.79 -12.76 -33.65
C ALA A 208 20.81 -13.30 -34.63
N TYR A 209 21.34 -12.44 -35.49
CA TYR A 209 22.33 -12.77 -36.50
C TYR A 209 23.66 -12.09 -36.19
N GLY A 210 24.73 -12.88 -36.00
CA GLY A 210 26.10 -12.41 -35.75
C GLY A 210 27.07 -12.90 -36.80
N VAL A 211 28.09 -12.12 -37.17
CA VAL A 211 29.07 -12.49 -38.21
C VAL A 211 30.32 -13.09 -37.54
N LYS A 212 30.77 -12.62 -36.38
CA LYS A 212 32.01 -13.08 -35.77
C LYS A 212 31.79 -14.05 -34.61
N GLU A 213 30.71 -13.89 -33.88
CA GLU A 213 30.39 -14.68 -32.70
C GLU A 213 28.87 -14.86 -32.53
N PRO A 214 28.44 -15.94 -31.86
CA PRO A 214 27.04 -16.09 -31.50
C PRO A 214 26.65 -15.10 -30.40
N LEU A 215 25.37 -14.70 -30.35
CA LEU A 215 24.81 -13.97 -29.21
C LEU A 215 24.69 -14.92 -28.03
N GLU A 216 25.44 -14.67 -26.95
CA GLU A 216 25.29 -15.41 -25.69
C GLU A 216 24.10 -14.87 -24.92
N VAL A 217 23.04 -15.68 -24.80
CA VAL A 217 21.82 -15.34 -24.06
C VAL A 217 21.91 -15.93 -22.67
N ILE A 218 21.99 -15.08 -21.64
CA ILE A 218 22.06 -15.49 -20.24
C ILE A 218 20.64 -15.74 -19.69
N GLU A 219 19.72 -14.85 -20.00
CA GLU A 219 18.32 -14.92 -19.59
C GLU A 219 17.49 -14.26 -20.67
N SER A 220 16.39 -14.88 -21.05
CA SER A 220 15.44 -14.30 -21.99
C SER A 220 14.03 -14.71 -21.61
N LYS A 221 13.16 -13.73 -21.45
CA LYS A 221 11.77 -13.94 -21.08
C LYS A 221 10.86 -12.97 -21.82
N MET A 222 9.65 -13.44 -22.11
CA MET A 222 8.55 -12.62 -22.58
C MET A 222 7.55 -12.45 -21.45
N VAL A 223 7.21 -11.22 -21.15
CA VAL A 223 6.12 -10.85 -20.26
C VAL A 223 4.91 -10.56 -21.13
N LEU A 224 3.85 -11.37 -20.99
CA LEU A 224 2.55 -11.08 -21.59
C LEU A 224 1.68 -10.41 -20.53
N GLY A 225 1.45 -9.11 -20.69
CA GLY A 225 0.67 -8.30 -19.77
C GLY A 225 -0.79 -8.73 -19.77
N GLY A 226 -1.24 -9.28 -18.66
CA GLY A 226 -2.64 -9.64 -18.49
C GLY A 226 -3.47 -8.47 -17.94
N LYS A 227 -4.78 -8.56 -18.07
CA LYS A 227 -5.74 -7.68 -17.42
C LYS A 227 -6.21 -8.23 -16.05
N ALA A 228 -5.79 -9.45 -15.69
CA ALA A 228 -6.01 -10.07 -14.39
C ALA A 228 -4.68 -10.51 -13.76
N TYR A 229 -4.47 -10.16 -12.47
CA TYR A 229 -3.24 -10.46 -11.77
C TYR A 229 -3.42 -10.53 -10.24
N GLY A 230 -2.81 -11.55 -9.61
CA GLY A 230 -2.65 -11.66 -8.17
C GLY A 230 -3.94 -11.62 -7.35
N LEU A 231 -3.80 -11.40 -6.03
CA LEU A 231 -4.93 -11.38 -5.12
C LEU A 231 -5.74 -10.08 -5.16
N MET A 232 -5.06 -8.93 -5.37
CA MET A 232 -5.68 -7.60 -5.30
C MET A 232 -5.45 -6.76 -6.55
N GLY A 233 -4.93 -7.37 -7.64
CA GLY A 233 -4.64 -6.65 -8.87
C GLY A 233 -3.44 -5.71 -8.76
N THR A 234 -3.31 -4.85 -9.76
CA THR A 234 -2.22 -3.87 -9.84
C THR A 234 -2.76 -2.45 -10.05
N ASP A 235 -1.91 -1.48 -9.82
CA ASP A 235 -2.19 -0.06 -10.08
C ASP A 235 -1.62 0.42 -11.43
N GLU A 236 -1.74 1.74 -11.67
CA GLU A 236 -1.22 2.41 -12.87
C GLU A 236 0.32 2.33 -12.97
N LEU A 237 1.02 2.23 -11.84
CA LEU A 237 2.47 2.07 -11.76
C LEU A 237 2.89 0.60 -11.78
N ARG A 238 1.98 -0.33 -12.12
CA ARG A 238 2.19 -1.78 -12.17
C ARG A 238 2.49 -2.44 -10.81
N ARG A 239 2.31 -1.70 -9.68
CA ARG A 239 2.61 -2.23 -8.35
C ARG A 239 1.56 -3.23 -7.91
N ASP A 240 1.99 -4.34 -7.30
CA ASP A 240 1.08 -5.32 -6.70
C ASP A 240 0.38 -4.73 -5.48
N LEU A 241 -0.92 -4.48 -5.61
CA LEU A 241 -1.72 -3.88 -4.54
C LEU A 241 -1.85 -4.77 -3.31
N ALA A 242 -1.74 -6.10 -3.43
CA ALA A 242 -1.76 -6.98 -2.27
C ALA A 242 -0.56 -6.70 -1.35
N ILE A 243 0.62 -6.49 -1.92
CA ILE A 243 1.83 -6.14 -1.16
C ILE A 243 1.64 -4.79 -0.44
N GLY A 244 1.12 -3.78 -1.15
CA GLY A 244 0.86 -2.47 -0.55
C GLY A 244 -0.17 -2.52 0.57
N LEU A 245 -1.28 -3.24 0.40
CA LEU A 245 -2.33 -3.41 1.41
C LEU A 245 -1.82 -4.16 2.64
N LEU A 246 -1.01 -5.20 2.45
CA LEU A 246 -0.40 -5.96 3.55
C LEU A 246 0.54 -5.06 4.36
N TRP A 247 1.44 -4.31 3.73
CA TRP A 247 2.33 -3.39 4.40
C TRP A 247 1.63 -2.18 5.02
N GLY A 248 0.52 -1.75 4.45
CA GLY A 248 -0.35 -0.72 5.04
C GLY A 248 -0.86 -1.10 6.44
N THR A 249 -1.02 -2.41 6.73
CA THR A 249 -1.53 -2.87 8.03
C THR A 249 -0.58 -2.54 9.21
N PRO A 250 0.70 -2.97 9.24
CA PRO A 250 1.61 -2.58 10.31
C PRO A 250 1.86 -1.08 10.39
N LEU A 251 1.84 -0.37 9.26
CA LEU A 251 2.02 1.07 9.22
C LEU A 251 0.83 1.80 9.87
N ALA A 252 -0.40 1.42 9.54
CA ALA A 252 -1.60 2.00 10.13
C ALA A 252 -1.67 1.75 11.65
N LEU A 253 -1.34 0.52 12.10
CA LEU A 253 -1.27 0.20 13.51
C LEU A 253 -0.16 1.00 14.22
N PHE A 254 1.01 1.11 13.62
CA PHE A 254 2.11 1.92 14.16
C PHE A 254 1.69 3.38 14.35
N ILE A 255 1.11 4.02 13.33
CA ILE A 255 0.67 5.41 13.39
C ILE A 255 -0.43 5.58 14.44
N GLY A 256 -1.50 4.78 14.33
CA GLY A 256 -2.65 4.88 15.22
C GLY A 256 -2.28 4.70 16.69
N ILE A 257 -1.52 3.65 17.01
CA ILE A 257 -1.12 3.32 18.37
C ILE A 257 -0.12 4.35 18.90
N SER A 258 0.89 4.75 18.13
CA SER A 258 1.90 5.72 18.55
C SER A 258 1.30 7.09 18.84
N VAL A 259 0.46 7.60 17.93
CA VAL A 259 -0.24 8.88 18.13
C VAL A 259 -1.13 8.82 19.37
N SER A 260 -1.91 7.74 19.52
CA SER A 260 -2.86 7.61 20.62
C SER A 260 -2.17 7.48 21.97
N ILE A 261 -1.15 6.61 22.08
CA ILE A 261 -0.39 6.47 23.33
C ILE A 261 0.29 7.79 23.69
N GLY A 262 1.02 8.40 22.73
CA GLY A 262 1.73 9.66 22.98
C GLY A 262 0.80 10.78 23.42
N SER A 263 -0.32 10.96 22.72
CA SER A 263 -1.32 11.98 23.06
C SER A 263 -1.97 11.74 24.42
N VAL A 264 -2.30 10.48 24.74
CA VAL A 264 -2.91 10.15 26.04
C VAL A 264 -1.91 10.36 27.18
N VAL A 265 -0.67 9.94 27.02
CA VAL A 265 0.37 10.15 28.06
C VAL A 265 0.60 11.63 28.31
N VAL A 266 0.80 12.42 27.25
CA VAL A 266 0.99 13.88 27.36
C VAL A 266 -0.24 14.54 27.98
N GLY A 267 -1.44 14.25 27.48
CA GLY A 267 -2.69 14.82 27.98
C GLY A 267 -2.99 14.46 29.42
N LEU A 268 -2.74 13.22 29.84
CA LEU A 268 -2.90 12.77 31.22
C LEU A 268 -1.94 13.51 32.16
N VAL A 269 -0.64 13.50 31.88
CA VAL A 269 0.36 14.12 32.73
C VAL A 269 0.11 15.62 32.84
N TYR A 270 -0.13 16.27 31.72
CA TYR A 270 -0.42 17.70 31.64
C TYR A 270 -1.69 18.07 32.44
N GLY A 271 -2.80 17.41 32.19
CA GLY A 271 -4.07 17.69 32.81
C GLY A 271 -4.06 17.36 34.31
N VAL A 272 -3.47 16.22 34.70
CA VAL A 272 -3.35 15.86 36.14
C VAL A 272 -2.48 16.84 36.88
N TYR A 273 -1.33 17.24 36.30
CA TYR A 273 -0.46 18.22 36.95
C TYR A 273 -1.15 19.58 37.16
N SER A 274 -1.80 20.09 36.09
CA SER A 274 -2.59 21.31 36.10
C SER A 274 -3.67 21.27 37.21
N GLY A 275 -4.55 20.26 37.17
CA GLY A 275 -5.64 20.11 38.14
C GLY A 275 -5.17 19.92 39.59
N TYR A 276 -4.07 19.19 39.79
CA TYR A 276 -3.50 18.97 41.12
C TYR A 276 -2.91 20.26 41.72
N LYS A 277 -2.06 20.99 40.97
CA LYS A 277 -1.47 22.25 41.41
C LYS A 277 -2.51 23.34 41.62
N GLY A 278 -3.45 23.49 40.67
CA GLY A 278 -4.51 24.49 40.73
C GLY A 278 -4.00 25.94 40.66
N LYS A 279 -4.85 26.87 41.03
CA LYS A 279 -4.55 28.32 41.10
C LYS A 279 -3.93 28.84 39.77
N LYS A 280 -2.90 29.69 39.88
CA LYS A 280 -2.22 30.30 38.69
C LYS A 280 -1.58 29.26 37.73
N THR A 281 -1.05 28.16 38.28
CA THR A 281 -0.46 27.11 37.43
C THR A 281 -1.53 26.48 36.52
N ASP A 282 -2.67 26.18 37.07
CA ASP A 282 -3.80 25.62 36.36
C ASP A 282 -4.31 26.61 35.28
N GLU A 283 -4.45 27.87 35.63
CA GLU A 283 -4.89 28.92 34.72
C GLU A 283 -3.95 29.08 33.52
N VAL A 284 -2.64 29.21 33.75
CA VAL A 284 -1.65 29.38 32.70
C VAL A 284 -1.60 28.15 31.77
N MET A 285 -1.59 26.96 32.35
CA MET A 285 -1.57 25.71 31.59
C MET A 285 -2.84 25.56 30.75
N MET A 286 -4.01 25.85 31.29
CA MET A 286 -5.26 25.75 30.53
C MET A 286 -5.38 26.82 29.44
N ARG A 287 -4.86 28.03 29.65
CA ARG A 287 -4.78 29.04 28.59
C ARG A 287 -3.92 28.58 27.41
N PHE A 288 -2.77 27.97 27.70
CA PHE A 288 -1.93 27.37 26.65
C PHE A 288 -2.66 26.22 25.90
N ASN A 289 -3.33 25.37 26.66
CA ASN A 289 -4.16 24.31 26.09
C ASN A 289 -5.28 24.89 25.20
N ASP A 290 -5.95 25.97 25.64
CA ASP A 290 -7.02 26.63 24.88
C ASP A 290 -6.50 27.27 23.59
N VAL A 291 -5.28 27.81 23.58
CA VAL A 291 -4.64 28.33 22.36
C VAL A 291 -4.45 27.22 21.32
N ILE A 292 -3.90 26.08 21.74
CA ILE A 292 -3.72 24.94 20.81
C ILE A 292 -5.09 24.42 20.32
N TYR A 293 -6.06 24.34 21.22
CA TYR A 293 -7.41 23.89 20.91
C TYR A 293 -8.14 24.80 19.88
N ALA A 294 -7.86 26.09 19.92
CA ALA A 294 -8.45 27.06 19.01
C ALA A 294 -7.84 27.04 17.61
N LEU A 295 -6.66 26.44 17.43
CA LEU A 295 -6.03 26.31 16.12
C LEU A 295 -6.82 25.30 15.25
N PRO A 296 -7.12 25.64 13.99
CA PRO A 296 -7.74 24.70 13.08
C PRO A 296 -6.73 23.60 12.70
N ALA A 297 -6.86 22.42 13.31
CA ALA A 297 -5.86 21.35 13.22
C ALA A 297 -5.51 20.96 11.77
N LEU A 298 -6.51 20.71 10.89
CA LEU A 298 -6.25 20.28 9.52
C LEU A 298 -5.47 21.31 8.69
N PRO A 299 -5.86 22.58 8.59
CA PRO A 299 -5.06 23.58 7.89
C PRO A 299 -3.64 23.71 8.44
N PHE A 300 -3.47 23.61 9.75
CA PHE A 300 -2.16 23.69 10.38
C PHE A 300 -1.28 22.48 10.05
N LEU A 301 -1.85 21.28 10.06
CA LEU A 301 -1.17 20.05 9.66
C LEU A 301 -0.75 20.08 8.19
N ILE A 302 -1.60 20.63 7.30
CA ILE A 302 -1.28 20.83 5.88
C ILE A 302 -0.05 21.74 5.72
N ILE A 303 -0.06 22.89 6.40
CA ILE A 303 1.07 23.83 6.36
C ILE A 303 2.36 23.18 6.86
N LEU A 304 2.31 22.44 7.96
CA LEU A 304 3.48 21.76 8.52
C LEU A 304 4.03 20.68 7.56
N ALA A 305 3.17 19.88 6.97
CA ALA A 305 3.57 18.83 6.03
C ALA A 305 4.26 19.44 4.79
N VAL A 306 3.69 20.51 4.22
CA VAL A 306 4.25 21.17 3.04
C VAL A 306 5.56 21.92 3.34
N THR A 307 5.69 22.50 4.54
CA THR A 307 6.85 23.37 4.84
C THR A 307 8.05 22.64 5.41
N ILE A 308 7.84 21.50 6.10
CA ILE A 308 8.92 20.80 6.79
C ILE A 308 9.33 19.55 6.02
N SER A 309 8.46 18.54 5.94
CA SER A 309 8.69 17.31 5.21
C SER A 309 7.46 16.39 5.29
N ASN A 310 7.31 15.52 4.30
CA ASN A 310 6.27 14.48 4.24
C ASN A 310 6.68 13.17 4.94
N SER A 311 7.54 13.22 5.97
CA SER A 311 7.98 12.03 6.69
C SER A 311 6.87 11.47 7.59
N ILE A 312 6.67 10.14 7.58
CA ILE A 312 5.72 9.43 8.44
C ILE A 312 5.96 9.70 9.93
N PHE A 313 7.22 9.84 10.36
CA PHE A 313 7.58 10.13 11.75
C PHE A 313 7.18 11.54 12.16
N LEU A 314 7.37 12.51 11.27
CA LEU A 314 6.94 13.89 11.50
C LEU A 314 5.42 13.99 11.53
N MET A 315 4.73 13.26 10.67
CA MET A 315 3.26 13.19 10.66
C MET A 315 2.73 12.65 12.00
N VAL A 316 3.32 11.58 12.54
CA VAL A 316 2.98 11.06 13.87
C VAL A 316 3.18 12.16 14.93
N GLY A 317 4.30 12.87 14.90
CA GLY A 317 4.58 13.99 15.82
C GLY A 317 3.56 15.13 15.69
N PHE A 318 3.22 15.51 14.47
CA PHE A 318 2.23 16.58 14.22
C PHE A 318 0.83 16.19 14.68
N LEU A 319 0.41 14.96 14.45
CA LEU A 319 -0.87 14.46 14.95
C LEU A 319 -0.91 14.46 16.49
N MET A 320 0.20 14.11 17.16
CA MET A 320 0.28 14.17 18.61
C MET A 320 0.11 15.59 19.18
N ILE A 321 0.62 16.62 18.48
CA ILE A 321 0.53 18.03 18.93
C ILE A 321 -0.92 18.48 19.13
N PHE A 322 -1.86 17.97 18.36
CA PHE A 322 -3.26 18.37 18.47
C PHE A 322 -4.12 17.37 19.27
N SER A 323 -3.77 16.10 19.29
CA SER A 323 -4.63 15.05 19.84
C SER A 323 -4.64 14.99 21.38
N TRP A 324 -3.64 15.54 22.09
CA TRP A 324 -3.54 15.49 23.56
C TRP A 324 -4.45 16.50 24.27
N VAL A 325 -4.89 17.57 23.58
CA VAL A 325 -5.54 18.75 24.15
C VAL A 325 -6.86 18.43 24.85
N GLY A 326 -7.72 17.64 24.19
CA GLY A 326 -8.99 17.19 24.76
C GLY A 326 -8.80 16.28 25.99
N ILE A 327 -7.82 15.38 25.91
CA ILE A 327 -7.47 14.45 26.99
C ILE A 327 -7.01 15.23 28.24
N ALA A 328 -6.23 16.30 28.06
CA ALA A 328 -5.77 17.14 29.14
C ALA A 328 -6.93 17.80 29.90
N LYS A 329 -7.95 18.27 29.20
CA LYS A 329 -9.15 18.89 29.85
C LYS A 329 -9.91 17.89 30.71
N VAL A 330 -10.11 16.67 30.21
CA VAL A 330 -10.82 15.63 30.95
C VAL A 330 -9.99 15.15 32.16
N SER A 331 -8.71 14.86 31.96
CA SER A 331 -7.82 14.41 33.01
C SER A 331 -7.63 15.46 34.12
N ARG A 332 -7.61 16.77 33.77
CA ARG A 332 -7.67 17.87 34.72
C ARG A 332 -8.92 17.80 35.57
N SER A 333 -10.09 17.66 34.96
CA SER A 333 -11.36 17.57 35.69
C SER A 333 -11.38 16.41 36.69
N MET A 334 -10.89 15.23 36.26
CA MET A 334 -10.76 14.06 37.12
C MET A 334 -9.74 14.30 38.26
N SER A 335 -8.62 14.94 37.97
CA SER A 335 -7.61 15.28 38.98
C SER A 335 -8.16 16.23 40.03
N LEU A 336 -8.96 17.23 39.64
CA LEU A 336 -9.63 18.15 40.56
C LEU A 336 -10.55 17.41 41.56
N GLN A 337 -11.29 16.40 41.09
CA GLN A 337 -12.17 15.57 41.92
C GLN A 337 -11.38 14.63 42.85
N ILE A 338 -10.26 14.08 42.37
CA ILE A 338 -9.47 13.12 43.14
C ILE A 338 -8.66 13.83 44.28
N LYS A 339 -8.14 15.03 44.00
CA LYS A 339 -7.29 15.74 44.96
C LYS A 339 -7.99 16.14 46.26
N THR A 340 -9.33 16.20 46.27
CA THR A 340 -10.16 16.53 47.45
C THR A 340 -10.50 15.31 48.31
N ARG A 341 -10.02 14.12 47.92
CA ARG A 341 -10.27 12.90 48.71
C ARG A 341 -9.39 12.83 49.95
N GLN A 342 -9.96 12.33 51.06
CA GLN A 342 -9.32 12.27 52.36
C GLN A 342 -7.95 11.62 52.38
N TYR A 343 -7.73 10.53 51.62
CA TYR A 343 -6.43 9.86 51.58
C TYR A 343 -5.35 10.69 50.88
N ILE A 344 -5.72 11.59 49.93
CA ILE A 344 -4.77 12.55 49.31
C ILE A 344 -4.40 13.64 50.32
N GLU A 345 -5.38 14.13 51.09
CA GLU A 345 -5.12 15.10 52.15
C GLU A 345 -4.22 14.50 53.26
N ALA A 346 -4.49 13.27 53.66
CA ALA A 346 -3.62 12.55 54.61
C ALA A 346 -2.19 12.41 54.06
N ALA A 347 -2.00 12.06 52.78
CA ALA A 347 -0.69 11.97 52.15
C ALA A 347 0.06 13.32 52.17
N LYS A 348 -0.65 14.45 51.96
CA LYS A 348 -0.08 15.81 52.06
C LYS A 348 0.33 16.14 53.48
N ILE A 349 -0.52 15.85 54.46
CA ILE A 349 -0.23 16.09 55.89
C ILE A 349 0.99 15.29 56.34
N MET A 350 1.16 14.06 55.85
CA MET A 350 2.34 13.22 56.06
C MET A 350 3.61 13.72 55.33
N GLY A 351 3.56 14.85 54.63
CA GLY A 351 4.72 15.44 53.95
C GLY A 351 5.14 14.76 52.67
N GLN A 352 4.27 13.98 52.02
CA GLN A 352 4.63 13.39 50.73
C GLN A 352 4.82 14.48 49.66
N LYS A 353 5.88 14.30 48.82
CA LYS A 353 6.15 15.20 47.71
C LYS A 353 5.01 15.14 46.67
N ASP A 354 4.68 16.27 46.05
CA ASP A 354 3.62 16.41 45.06
C ASP A 354 3.77 15.41 43.91
N SER A 355 4.98 15.22 43.38
CA SER A 355 5.26 14.23 42.34
C SER A 355 4.87 12.81 42.76
N LYS A 356 5.18 12.42 44.02
CA LYS A 356 4.82 11.10 44.55
C LYS A 356 3.29 10.95 44.68
N ILE A 357 2.59 12.02 45.06
CA ILE A 357 1.12 12.04 45.14
C ILE A 357 0.52 11.87 43.72
N ILE A 358 1.01 12.62 42.73
CA ILE A 358 0.55 12.55 41.34
C ILE A 358 0.76 11.15 40.81
N PHE A 359 1.99 10.65 40.78
CA PHE A 359 2.33 9.39 40.11
C PHE A 359 1.86 8.13 40.83
N ARG A 360 1.78 8.16 42.19
CA ARG A 360 1.42 6.98 42.98
C ARG A 360 -0.06 6.92 43.38
N HIS A 361 -0.72 8.07 43.49
CA HIS A 361 -2.08 8.13 44.03
C HIS A 361 -3.13 8.64 42.99
N ILE A 362 -2.79 9.59 42.11
CA ILE A 362 -3.75 10.18 41.19
C ILE A 362 -3.72 9.47 39.84
N LEU A 363 -2.58 9.43 39.16
CA LEU A 363 -2.45 8.83 37.84
C LEU A 363 -2.94 7.37 37.75
N PRO A 364 -2.64 6.49 38.74
CA PRO A 364 -3.14 5.11 38.66
C PRO A 364 -4.66 4.99 38.62
N GLN A 365 -5.39 5.97 39.22
CA GLN A 365 -6.85 5.98 39.18
C GLN A 365 -7.43 6.43 37.83
N LEU A 366 -6.61 7.09 36.99
CA LEU A 366 -6.99 7.50 35.65
C LEU A 366 -6.60 6.45 34.61
N LEU A 367 -5.87 5.38 34.97
CA LEU A 367 -5.48 4.34 34.02
C LEU A 367 -6.67 3.70 33.25
N PRO A 368 -7.82 3.40 33.87
CA PRO A 368 -8.97 2.88 33.12
C PRO A 368 -9.46 3.88 32.06
N TYR A 369 -9.51 5.17 32.38
CA TYR A 369 -9.80 6.23 31.43
C TYR A 369 -8.73 6.32 30.34
N ALA A 370 -7.46 6.19 30.68
CA ALA A 370 -6.36 6.20 29.73
C ALA A 370 -6.49 5.10 28.68
N PHE A 371 -6.74 3.86 29.10
CA PHE A 371 -6.90 2.73 28.18
C PHE A 371 -8.11 2.89 27.24
N ALA A 372 -9.24 3.37 27.78
CA ALA A 372 -10.41 3.67 26.95
C ALA A 372 -10.11 4.80 25.94
N SER A 373 -9.41 5.86 26.40
CA SER A 373 -9.03 6.98 25.54
C SER A 373 -8.06 6.56 24.43
N ILE A 374 -7.07 5.70 24.71
CA ILE A 374 -6.18 5.16 23.68
C ILE A 374 -7.02 4.43 22.61
N ALA A 375 -7.88 3.50 23.02
CA ALA A 375 -8.68 2.72 22.09
C ALA A 375 -9.59 3.60 21.20
N ILE A 376 -10.19 4.65 21.76
CA ILE A 376 -11.08 5.56 21.01
C ILE A 376 -10.28 6.51 20.09
N SER A 377 -9.03 6.85 20.46
CA SER A 377 -8.20 7.78 19.68
C SER A 377 -7.53 7.13 18.47
N VAL A 378 -7.28 5.81 18.48
CA VAL A 378 -6.63 5.11 17.35
C VAL A 378 -7.37 5.26 16.04
N PRO A 379 -8.69 5.04 15.94
CA PRO A 379 -9.43 5.25 14.69
C PRO A 379 -9.30 6.67 14.16
N ALA A 380 -9.39 7.66 15.04
CA ALA A 380 -9.26 9.06 14.66
C ALA A 380 -7.87 9.36 14.09
N ALA A 381 -6.80 8.83 14.70
CA ALA A 381 -5.43 8.99 14.22
C ALA A 381 -5.23 8.35 12.84
N ILE A 382 -5.68 7.10 12.64
CA ILE A 382 -5.58 6.39 11.35
C ILE A 382 -6.37 7.11 10.26
N THR A 383 -7.61 7.53 10.56
CA THR A 383 -8.45 8.23 9.57
C THR A 383 -7.88 9.59 9.21
N THR A 384 -7.30 10.31 10.18
CA THR A 384 -6.67 11.62 9.91
C THR A 384 -5.39 11.45 9.07
N GLU A 385 -4.57 10.44 9.37
CA GLU A 385 -3.41 10.10 8.54
C GLU A 385 -3.86 9.77 7.12
N ALA A 386 -4.81 8.86 6.97
CA ALA A 386 -5.32 8.45 5.66
C ALA A 386 -5.90 9.65 4.87
N GLY A 387 -6.57 10.57 5.55
CA GLY A 387 -7.08 11.81 4.94
C GLY A 387 -5.97 12.76 4.49
N LEU A 388 -4.91 12.95 5.31
CA LEU A 388 -3.75 13.77 4.93
C LEU A 388 -2.96 13.12 3.79
N SER A 389 -2.73 11.81 3.85
CA SER A 389 -2.05 11.06 2.79
C SER A 389 -2.86 11.10 1.48
N PHE A 390 -4.19 10.96 1.54
CA PHE A 390 -5.09 11.11 0.39
C PHE A 390 -4.96 12.49 -0.28
N LEU A 391 -4.71 13.55 0.49
CA LEU A 391 -4.45 14.90 -0.03
C LEU A 391 -3.01 15.08 -0.58
N GLY A 392 -2.20 14.02 -0.60
CA GLY A 392 -0.81 14.07 -1.07
C GLY A 392 0.21 14.59 -0.06
N LEU A 393 -0.17 14.60 1.23
CA LEU A 393 0.68 15.07 2.33
C LEU A 393 1.33 13.91 3.10
N GLY A 394 1.05 12.67 2.70
CA GLY A 394 1.67 11.46 3.23
C GLY A 394 3.13 11.30 2.79
N ASP A 395 3.81 10.34 3.41
CA ASP A 395 5.15 9.94 3.00
C ASP A 395 5.04 8.98 1.79
N PRO A 396 5.45 9.41 0.58
CA PRO A 396 5.30 8.59 -0.61
C PRO A 396 6.17 7.31 -0.57
N SER A 397 7.20 7.27 0.28
CA SER A 397 8.08 6.10 0.41
C SER A 397 7.41 4.90 1.06
N PHE A 398 6.27 5.11 1.74
CA PHE A 398 5.56 4.06 2.46
C PHE A 398 4.18 3.81 1.85
N PRO A 399 3.82 2.54 1.55
CA PRO A 399 2.50 2.19 1.04
C PRO A 399 1.45 2.19 2.15
N THR A 400 1.18 3.35 2.75
CA THR A 400 0.03 3.46 3.66
C THR A 400 -1.27 3.35 2.88
N TRP A 401 -2.35 2.93 3.54
CA TRP A 401 -3.64 2.85 2.86
C TRP A 401 -4.12 4.20 2.34
N GLY A 402 -3.76 5.29 3.05
CA GLY A 402 -4.03 6.65 2.59
C GLY A 402 -3.27 7.01 1.31
N GLN A 403 -1.99 6.61 1.22
CA GLN A 403 -1.17 6.84 0.02
C GLN A 403 -1.69 6.03 -1.18
N ILE A 404 -2.10 4.78 -0.96
CA ILE A 404 -2.73 3.97 -2.02
C ILE A 404 -4.00 4.64 -2.56
N LEU A 405 -4.82 5.22 -1.68
CA LEU A 405 -6.02 5.98 -2.08
C LEU A 405 -5.67 7.30 -2.79
N HIS A 406 -4.58 7.97 -2.38
CA HIS A 406 -4.07 9.15 -3.08
C HIS A 406 -3.71 8.82 -4.52
N ASP A 407 -2.93 7.77 -4.72
CA ASP A 407 -2.51 7.33 -6.05
C ASP A 407 -3.74 6.95 -6.89
N ALA A 408 -4.70 6.20 -6.33
CA ALA A 408 -5.95 5.86 -6.99
C ALA A 408 -6.74 7.10 -7.45
N ASN A 409 -6.79 8.15 -6.63
CA ASN A 409 -7.45 9.40 -6.99
C ASN A 409 -6.67 10.16 -8.07
N THR A 410 -5.36 10.23 -7.95
CA THR A 410 -4.47 10.96 -8.88
C THR A 410 -4.54 10.37 -10.30
N TYR A 411 -4.62 9.04 -10.40
CA TYR A 411 -4.72 8.34 -11.68
C TYR A 411 -6.18 8.11 -12.14
N GLY A 412 -7.16 8.68 -11.45
CA GLY A 412 -8.56 8.62 -11.87
C GLY A 412 -9.19 7.24 -11.79
N ALA A 413 -8.75 6.38 -10.86
CA ALA A 413 -9.23 5.01 -10.71
C ALA A 413 -10.76 4.91 -10.52
N ALA A 414 -11.37 5.88 -9.84
CA ALA A 414 -12.83 5.92 -9.66
C ALA A 414 -13.58 6.13 -10.99
N ALA A 415 -13.08 7.02 -11.85
CA ALA A 415 -13.70 7.32 -13.14
C ALA A 415 -13.54 6.14 -14.13
N GLN A 416 -12.49 5.37 -13.99
CA GLN A 416 -12.18 4.20 -14.83
C GLN A 416 -12.78 2.88 -14.27
N GLY A 417 -13.43 2.93 -13.09
CA GLY A 417 -14.05 1.75 -12.49
C GLY A 417 -13.06 0.77 -11.83
N PHE A 418 -11.84 1.19 -11.51
CA PHE A 418 -10.82 0.37 -10.85
C PHE A 418 -11.11 0.21 -9.35
N TRP A 419 -12.23 -0.47 -9.03
CA TRP A 419 -12.74 -0.67 -7.68
C TRP A 419 -11.75 -1.39 -6.75
N TRP A 420 -10.92 -2.30 -7.29
CA TRP A 420 -9.94 -3.07 -6.53
C TRP A 420 -8.80 -2.21 -5.97
N TRP A 421 -8.61 -1.02 -6.51
CA TRP A 421 -7.63 -0.07 -6.03
C TRP A 421 -8.18 0.83 -4.90
N ILE A 422 -9.49 1.04 -4.85
CA ILE A 422 -10.15 1.98 -3.93
C ILE A 422 -10.82 1.26 -2.76
N VAL A 423 -11.59 0.20 -3.06
CA VAL A 423 -12.45 -0.45 -2.05
C VAL A 423 -11.65 -1.19 -0.98
N PRO A 424 -10.61 -2.00 -1.29
CA PRO A 424 -9.88 -2.72 -0.27
C PRO A 424 -9.19 -1.84 0.79
N PRO A 425 -8.43 -0.77 0.44
CA PRO A 425 -7.83 0.10 1.46
C PRO A 425 -8.89 0.81 2.31
N GLY A 426 -10.00 1.24 1.71
CA GLY A 426 -11.13 1.83 2.45
C GLY A 426 -11.74 0.86 3.47
N ILE A 427 -11.96 -0.39 3.08
CA ILE A 427 -12.45 -1.45 3.98
C ILE A 427 -11.46 -1.72 5.12
N LEU A 428 -10.16 -1.78 4.83
CA LEU A 428 -9.14 -2.02 5.86
C LEU A 428 -9.08 -0.90 6.89
N ILE A 429 -9.19 0.37 6.46
CA ILE A 429 -9.30 1.52 7.37
C ILE A 429 -10.55 1.37 8.25
N ALA A 430 -11.71 1.05 7.65
CA ALA A 430 -12.98 0.91 8.36
C ALA A 430 -12.95 -0.25 9.37
N ILE A 431 -12.45 -1.43 8.98
CA ILE A 431 -12.36 -2.61 9.85
C ILE A 431 -11.41 -2.34 11.01
N THR A 432 -10.26 -1.71 10.76
CA THR A 432 -9.31 -1.34 11.80
C THR A 432 -9.93 -0.34 12.79
N GLY A 433 -10.60 0.69 12.28
CA GLY A 433 -11.33 1.63 13.10
C GLY A 433 -12.41 0.95 13.95
N LEU A 434 -13.19 0.06 13.35
CA LEU A 434 -14.25 -0.68 14.02
C LEU A 434 -13.70 -1.57 15.16
N ALA A 435 -12.56 -2.25 14.96
CA ALA A 435 -11.92 -3.06 15.99
C ALA A 435 -11.62 -2.24 17.25
N PHE A 436 -11.00 -1.08 17.08
CA PHE A 436 -10.65 -0.19 18.20
C PHE A 436 -11.88 0.49 18.84
N VAL A 437 -12.90 0.85 18.05
CA VAL A 437 -14.17 1.37 18.58
C VAL A 437 -14.86 0.32 19.46
N PHE A 438 -14.90 -0.93 19.05
CA PHE A 438 -15.49 -2.00 19.86
C PHE A 438 -14.73 -2.24 21.16
N ILE A 439 -13.39 -2.22 21.13
CA ILE A 439 -12.55 -2.30 22.33
C ILE A 439 -12.79 -1.10 23.22
N GLY A 440 -12.77 0.11 22.69
CA GLY A 440 -12.97 1.35 23.40
C GLY A 440 -14.32 1.42 24.11
N ASN A 441 -15.40 1.10 23.41
CA ASN A 441 -16.74 1.07 23.99
C ASN A 441 -16.87 0.02 25.10
N ALA A 442 -16.26 -1.15 24.92
CA ALA A 442 -16.25 -2.18 25.96
C ALA A 442 -15.49 -1.71 27.22
N LEU A 443 -14.37 -1.01 27.06
CA LEU A 443 -13.61 -0.44 28.19
C LEU A 443 -14.36 0.71 28.85
N ASP A 444 -14.95 1.62 28.08
CA ASP A 444 -15.70 2.76 28.63
C ASP A 444 -16.91 2.31 29.44
N ALA A 445 -17.65 1.29 28.98
CA ALA A 445 -18.79 0.71 29.69
C ALA A 445 -18.38 0.10 31.06
N ILE A 446 -17.13 -0.33 31.21
CA ILE A 446 -16.58 -0.86 32.46
C ILE A 446 -16.17 0.28 33.38
N VAL A 447 -15.57 1.33 32.82
CA VAL A 447 -15.12 2.52 33.57
C VAL A 447 -16.31 3.35 34.06
N ASN A 448 -17.37 3.46 33.26
CA ASN A 448 -18.58 4.25 33.52
C ASN A 448 -19.83 3.37 33.65
N PRO A 449 -20.02 2.63 34.75
CA PRO A 449 -21.15 1.69 34.88
C PRO A 449 -22.54 2.35 34.86
N LYS A 450 -22.63 3.68 34.90
CA LYS A 450 -23.90 4.43 34.76
C LYS A 450 -24.44 4.42 33.33
N LEU A 451 -23.66 4.03 32.34
CA LEU A 451 -24.06 3.91 30.92
C LEU A 451 -24.74 2.56 30.62
N LYS A 452 -24.84 1.66 31.59
CA LYS A 452 -25.55 0.36 31.46
C LYS A 452 -27.07 0.48 31.62
N ARG A 453 -27.70 1.54 31.11
CA ARG A 453 -29.17 1.62 31.04
C ARG A 453 -29.65 1.55 29.60
#